data_44ebb09f3189d4769516659da9c1d1af
#
_entry.id   44ebb09f3189d4769516659da9c1d1af
#
_cell.length_a   1.000
_cell.length_b   1.000
_cell.length_c   1.000
_cell.angle_alpha   90.00
_cell.angle_beta   90.00
_cell.angle_gamma   90.00
#
_symmetry.space_group_name_H-M   'P 1'
#
loop_
_entity.id
_entity.type
_entity.pdbx_description
1 polymer ?
#
loop_
_entity_poly.entity_id
_entity_poly.type
_entity_poly.pdbx_seq_one_letter_code
_entity_poly.pdbx_strand_id
1 'polypeptide(L)'
;VCRSSDIESYYSLFQHTFGRQGLKPPVSERYLKNLYQYIIDSELGEMWVAKTPDEQWIAAEVFLHDNNYVHRWTAATDAELRKGGGYHFLLDSVFRYYQEKGYSTVNLMAGNTPQLTEFITGFNPELVPYFSVQKSRGVLRILNAIRSIIR
;
A
#
# COMPACT_ATOMS: atom_id res chain seq x y z
N VAL A 1 9.03 12.24 -8.72
CA VAL A 1 7.76 11.68 -8.19
C VAL A 1 6.61 12.41 -8.85
N CYS A 2 5.60 11.68 -9.32
CA CYS A 2 4.42 12.24 -9.96
C CYS A 2 3.18 11.37 -9.70
N ARG A 3 1.98 11.93 -9.95
CA ARG A 3 0.75 11.13 -9.99
C ARG A 3 0.66 10.35 -11.30
N SER A 4 0.00 9.21 -11.26
CA SER A 4 -0.27 8.39 -12.44
C SER A 4 -1.65 7.75 -12.36
N SER A 5 -2.27 7.56 -13.52
CA SER A 5 -3.48 6.74 -13.69
C SER A 5 -3.21 5.42 -14.41
N ASP A 6 -1.95 5.16 -14.76
CA ASP A 6 -1.54 3.95 -15.48
C ASP A 6 -1.58 2.71 -14.59
N ILE A 7 -2.78 2.16 -14.42
CA ILE A 7 -3.01 0.97 -13.60
C ILE A 7 -2.40 -0.30 -14.22
N GLU A 8 -2.13 -0.31 -15.51
CA GLU A 8 -1.52 -1.45 -16.19
C GLU A 8 -0.05 -1.58 -15.82
N SER A 9 0.73 -0.49 -15.93
CA SER A 9 2.10 -0.45 -15.44
C SER A 9 2.18 -0.74 -13.95
N TYR A 10 1.24 -0.21 -13.15
CA TYR A 10 1.15 -0.53 -11.73
C TYR A 10 0.97 -2.03 -11.50
N TYR A 11 0.00 -2.67 -12.18
CA TYR A 11 -0.25 -4.10 -11.98
C TYR A 11 0.92 -4.98 -12.42
N SER A 12 1.61 -4.61 -13.48
CA SER A 12 2.85 -5.28 -13.90
C SER A 12 3.90 -5.23 -12.79
N LEU A 13 4.16 -4.04 -12.22
CA LEU A 13 5.08 -3.87 -11.11
C LEU A 13 4.63 -4.63 -9.85
N PHE A 14 3.32 -4.66 -9.59
CA PHE A 14 2.71 -5.39 -8.49
C PHE A 14 2.91 -6.90 -8.63
N GLN A 15 2.72 -7.46 -9.82
CA GLN A 15 3.01 -8.87 -10.12
C GLN A 15 4.49 -9.20 -9.87
N HIS A 16 5.42 -8.35 -10.32
CA HIS A 16 6.85 -8.53 -10.08
C HIS A 16 7.18 -8.49 -8.58
N THR A 17 6.53 -7.60 -7.82
CA THR A 17 6.72 -7.50 -6.35
C THR A 17 6.35 -8.81 -5.64
N PHE A 18 5.23 -9.43 -5.99
CA PHE A 18 4.81 -10.72 -5.42
C PHE A 18 5.61 -11.90 -5.99
N GLY A 19 5.86 -11.91 -7.29
CA GLY A 19 6.62 -12.98 -7.98
C GLY A 19 8.01 -13.17 -7.38
N ARG A 20 8.69 -12.09 -7.01
CA ARG A 20 9.99 -12.12 -6.31
C ARG A 20 9.93 -12.86 -4.96
N GLN A 21 8.81 -12.87 -4.29
CA GLN A 21 8.58 -13.56 -3.04
C GLN A 21 8.06 -15.01 -3.24
N GLY A 22 7.97 -15.48 -4.49
CA GLY A 22 7.35 -16.75 -4.83
C GLY A 22 5.84 -16.78 -4.62
N LEU A 23 5.21 -15.62 -4.51
CA LEU A 23 3.78 -15.46 -4.26
C LEU A 23 3.05 -15.00 -5.52
N LYS A 24 1.74 -15.27 -5.56
CA LYS A 24 0.85 -14.66 -6.54
C LYS A 24 0.22 -13.40 -5.92
N PRO A 25 -0.10 -12.37 -6.73
CA PRO A 25 -0.90 -11.26 -6.27
C PRO A 25 -2.17 -11.73 -5.56
N PRO A 26 -2.56 -11.14 -4.42
CA PRO A 26 -3.75 -11.55 -3.67
C PRO A 26 -5.06 -11.21 -4.39
N VAL A 27 -4.99 -10.36 -5.41
CA VAL A 27 -6.13 -9.93 -6.22
C VAL A 27 -5.82 -10.07 -7.69
N SER A 28 -6.86 -10.34 -8.51
CA SER A 28 -6.71 -10.38 -9.96
C SER A 28 -6.54 -8.97 -10.53
N GLU A 29 -5.93 -8.90 -11.71
CA GLU A 29 -5.78 -7.65 -12.47
C GLU A 29 -7.11 -6.93 -12.67
N ARG A 30 -8.13 -7.67 -13.16
CA ARG A 30 -9.47 -7.13 -13.38
C ARG A 30 -10.07 -6.52 -12.11
N TYR A 31 -9.91 -7.19 -10.97
CA TYR A 31 -10.41 -6.68 -9.69
C TYR A 31 -9.69 -5.39 -9.29
N LEU A 32 -8.37 -5.36 -9.38
CA LEU A 32 -7.57 -4.20 -9.03
C LEU A 32 -7.88 -2.99 -9.93
N LYS A 33 -7.99 -3.22 -11.25
CA LYS A 33 -8.37 -2.18 -12.22
C LYS A 33 -9.74 -1.58 -11.92
N ASN A 34 -10.75 -2.43 -11.69
CA ASN A 34 -12.11 -1.96 -11.38
C ASN A 34 -12.15 -1.17 -10.07
N LEU A 35 -11.43 -1.64 -9.04
CA LEU A 35 -11.39 -0.96 -7.76
C LEU A 35 -10.64 0.37 -7.86
N TYR A 36 -9.52 0.41 -8.59
CA TYR A 36 -8.77 1.64 -8.80
C TYR A 36 -9.61 2.67 -9.58
N GLN A 37 -10.31 2.24 -10.63
CA GLN A 37 -11.21 3.13 -11.37
C GLN A 37 -12.28 3.72 -10.45
N TYR A 38 -12.89 2.90 -9.59
CA TYR A 38 -13.86 3.38 -8.61
C TYR A 38 -13.25 4.41 -7.64
N ILE A 39 -12.01 4.17 -7.18
CA ILE A 39 -11.30 5.11 -6.28
C ILE A 39 -11.11 6.47 -6.96
N ILE A 40 -10.70 6.49 -8.22
CA ILE A 40 -10.48 7.73 -8.97
C ILE A 40 -11.81 8.45 -9.26
N ASP A 41 -12.81 7.72 -9.75
CA ASP A 41 -14.12 8.30 -10.10
C ASP A 41 -14.85 8.87 -8.87
N SER A 42 -14.56 8.32 -7.68
CA SER A 42 -15.14 8.76 -6.41
C SER A 42 -14.25 9.75 -5.65
N GLU A 43 -13.11 10.15 -6.21
CA GLU A 43 -12.14 11.06 -5.57
C GLU A 43 -11.66 10.57 -4.19
N LEU A 44 -11.60 9.24 -4.00
CA LEU A 44 -11.22 8.62 -2.72
C LEU A 44 -9.71 8.42 -2.56
N GLY A 45 -8.94 8.68 -3.60
CA GLY A 45 -7.49 8.48 -3.57
C GLY A 45 -6.81 8.63 -4.91
N GLU A 46 -5.52 8.45 -4.91
CA GLU A 46 -4.67 8.62 -6.09
C GLU A 46 -3.43 7.72 -6.03
N MET A 47 -2.88 7.43 -7.18
CA MET A 47 -1.61 6.69 -7.30
C MET A 47 -0.45 7.64 -7.52
N TRP A 48 0.62 7.41 -6.78
CA TRP A 48 1.88 8.12 -6.92
C TRP A 48 2.99 7.17 -7.37
N VAL A 49 3.90 7.68 -8.18
CA VAL A 49 4.97 6.92 -8.81
C VAL A 49 6.30 7.65 -8.66
N ALA A 50 7.34 6.93 -8.25
CA ALA A 50 8.72 7.35 -8.39
C ALA A 50 9.33 6.71 -9.64
N LYS A 51 9.99 7.52 -10.46
CA LYS A 51 10.62 7.07 -11.69
C LYS A 51 12.10 7.46 -11.72
N THR A 52 12.88 6.72 -12.49
CA THR A 52 14.24 7.12 -12.91
C THR A 52 14.18 8.29 -13.91
N PRO A 53 15.32 8.94 -14.21
CA PRO A 53 15.39 9.91 -15.31
C PRO A 53 14.98 9.33 -16.68
N ASP A 54 15.16 8.02 -16.87
CA ASP A 54 14.76 7.28 -18.07
C ASP A 54 13.33 6.75 -18.02
N GLU A 55 12.47 7.34 -17.18
CA GLU A 55 11.04 7.03 -17.02
C GLU A 55 10.71 5.61 -16.51
N GLN A 56 11.69 4.83 -16.04
CA GLN A 56 11.43 3.51 -15.44
C GLN A 56 10.83 3.64 -14.05
N TRP A 57 9.83 2.85 -13.76
CA TRP A 57 9.13 2.86 -12.47
C TRP A 57 9.98 2.20 -11.38
N ILE A 58 10.37 2.96 -10.37
CA ILE A 58 11.09 2.48 -9.19
C ILE A 58 10.10 1.90 -8.17
N ALA A 59 9.05 2.64 -7.93
CA ALA A 59 8.01 2.31 -6.96
C ALA A 59 6.70 3.03 -7.32
N ALA A 60 5.60 2.41 -6.97
CA ALA A 60 4.28 3.03 -7.05
C ALA A 60 3.43 2.63 -5.86
N GLU A 61 2.59 3.52 -5.39
CA GLU A 61 1.68 3.27 -4.28
C GLU A 61 0.37 4.02 -4.49
N VAL A 62 -0.73 3.36 -4.13
CA VAL A 62 -2.06 3.98 -4.09
C VAL A 62 -2.34 4.43 -2.66
N PHE A 63 -2.70 5.69 -2.54
CA PHE A 63 -3.12 6.33 -1.30
C PHE A 63 -4.61 6.59 -1.35
N LEU A 64 -5.29 6.25 -0.26
CA LEU A 64 -6.68 6.60 -0.05
C LEU A 64 -6.76 7.75 0.95
N HIS A 65 -7.77 8.58 0.85
CA HIS A 65 -7.96 9.66 1.81
C HIS A 65 -9.43 9.88 2.13
N ASP A 66 -9.68 10.34 3.32
CA ASP A 66 -10.95 10.88 3.77
C ASP A 66 -10.78 12.38 4.10
N ASN A 67 -11.65 12.95 4.92
CA ASN A 67 -11.57 14.37 5.28
C ASN A 67 -10.38 14.72 6.20
N ASN A 68 -9.78 13.73 6.90
CA ASN A 68 -8.79 13.97 7.94
C ASN A 68 -7.51 13.16 7.76
N TYR A 69 -7.61 11.97 7.17
CA TYR A 69 -6.56 10.98 7.12
C TYR A 69 -6.19 10.60 5.71
N VAL A 70 -4.92 10.31 5.52
CA VAL A 70 -4.40 9.62 4.34
C VAL A 70 -4.00 8.20 4.75
N HIS A 71 -4.37 7.22 3.96
CA HIS A 71 -4.08 5.82 4.21
C HIS A 71 -3.21 5.27 3.07
N ARG A 72 -2.07 4.71 3.40
CA ARG A 72 -1.32 3.88 2.47
C ARG A 72 -2.12 2.61 2.22
N TRP A 73 -2.44 2.29 0.96
CA TRP A 73 -3.26 1.12 0.70
C TRP A 73 -2.47 -0.03 0.08
N THR A 74 -1.85 0.19 -1.07
CA THR A 74 -1.15 -0.89 -1.78
C THR A 74 0.03 -0.35 -2.55
N ALA A 75 1.18 -1.00 -2.40
CA ALA A 75 2.45 -0.57 -2.98
C ALA A 75 3.07 -1.66 -3.84
N ALA A 76 3.81 -1.23 -4.85
CA ALA A 76 4.63 -2.08 -5.71
C ALA A 76 6.00 -1.43 -5.91
N THR A 77 7.06 -2.26 -5.96
CA THR A 77 8.43 -1.77 -6.10
C THR A 77 9.24 -2.65 -7.04
N ASP A 78 10.07 -2.03 -7.87
CA ASP A 78 11.11 -2.75 -8.58
C ASP A 78 12.22 -3.21 -7.62
N ALA A 79 12.73 -4.42 -7.83
CA ALA A 79 13.69 -5.04 -6.93
C ALA A 79 15.06 -4.36 -6.94
N GLU A 80 15.52 -3.97 -8.09
CA GLU A 80 16.85 -3.40 -8.29
C GLU A 80 16.85 -1.89 -8.13
N LEU A 81 15.90 -1.22 -8.75
CA LEU A 81 15.82 0.25 -8.76
C LEU A 81 15.51 0.83 -7.36
N ARG A 82 14.75 0.11 -6.52
CA ARG A 82 14.42 0.56 -5.16
C ARG A 82 15.62 0.71 -4.22
N LYS A 83 16.75 0.02 -4.51
CA LYS A 83 17.97 0.05 -3.68
C LYS A 83 18.54 1.47 -3.51
N GLY A 84 18.27 2.37 -4.45
CA GLY A 84 18.65 3.78 -4.39
C GLY A 84 17.78 4.67 -3.49
N GLY A 85 16.90 4.11 -2.66
CA GLY A 85 16.03 4.90 -1.77
C GLY A 85 14.81 5.53 -2.46
N GLY A 86 14.54 5.19 -3.72
CA GLY A 86 13.46 5.80 -4.51
C GLY A 86 12.08 5.62 -3.89
N TYR A 87 11.84 4.53 -3.14
CA TYR A 87 10.58 4.34 -2.45
C TYR A 87 10.43 5.24 -1.21
N HIS A 88 11.50 5.46 -0.45
CA HIS A 88 11.48 6.45 0.66
C HIS A 88 11.26 7.86 0.12
N PHE A 89 11.89 8.19 -1.01
CA PHE A 89 11.72 9.48 -1.67
C PHE A 89 10.27 9.68 -2.15
N LEU A 90 9.63 8.62 -2.68
CA LEU A 90 8.21 8.65 -3.03
C LEU A 90 7.37 8.99 -1.81
N LEU A 91 7.56 8.26 -0.69
CA LEU A 91 6.77 8.47 0.52
C LEU A 91 6.96 9.87 1.12
N ASP A 92 8.20 10.34 1.24
CA ASP A 92 8.48 11.70 1.74
C ASP A 92 7.80 12.77 0.85
N SER A 93 7.90 12.64 -0.46
CA SER A 93 7.27 13.56 -1.41
C SER A 93 5.74 13.59 -1.27
N VAL A 94 5.13 12.42 -1.14
CA VAL A 94 3.67 12.29 -1.01
C VAL A 94 3.19 12.79 0.36
N PHE A 95 3.94 12.52 1.43
CA PHE A 95 3.58 13.03 2.77
C PHE A 95 3.63 14.55 2.83
N ARG A 96 4.64 15.18 2.22
CA ARG A 96 4.72 16.65 2.08
C ARG A 96 3.54 17.20 1.28
N TYR A 97 3.21 16.57 0.16
CA TYR A 97 2.06 16.99 -0.65
C TYR A 97 0.75 16.97 0.17
N TYR A 98 0.48 15.89 0.91
CA TYR A 98 -0.73 15.82 1.73
C TYR A 98 -0.70 16.79 2.92
N GLN A 99 0.46 17.03 3.51
CA GLN A 99 0.64 18.06 4.53
C GLN A 99 0.30 19.46 4.00
N GLU A 100 0.76 19.79 2.81
CA GLU A 100 0.41 21.06 2.12
C GLU A 100 -1.08 21.16 1.78
N LYS A 101 -1.75 20.04 1.59
CA LYS A 101 -3.20 19.97 1.40
C LYS A 101 -4.00 20.06 2.71
N GLY A 102 -3.33 20.13 3.85
CA GLY A 102 -3.95 20.27 5.16
C GLY A 102 -4.28 18.95 5.88
N TYR A 103 -3.85 17.80 5.36
CA TYR A 103 -3.97 16.54 6.08
C TYR A 103 -2.99 16.50 7.24
N SER A 104 -3.49 16.13 8.42
CA SER A 104 -2.68 16.08 9.64
C SER A 104 -2.04 14.71 9.91
N THR A 105 -2.57 13.68 9.29
CA THR A 105 -2.20 12.31 9.67
C THR A 105 -2.13 11.39 8.45
N VAL A 106 -1.05 10.61 8.37
CA VAL A 106 -0.91 9.51 7.40
C VAL A 106 -0.88 8.19 8.17
N ASN A 107 -1.84 7.30 7.86
CA ASN A 107 -1.85 5.95 8.39
C ASN A 107 -0.94 5.06 7.54
N LEU A 108 0.15 4.57 8.14
CA LEU A 108 1.16 3.76 7.45
C LEU A 108 0.74 2.29 7.24
N MET A 109 -0.36 1.85 7.84
CA MET A 109 -1.02 0.53 7.60
C MET A 109 -0.12 -0.71 7.78
N ALA A 110 0.95 -0.65 8.57
CA ALA A 110 1.98 -1.69 8.57
C ALA A 110 2.41 -2.21 9.95
N GLY A 111 1.79 -1.72 11.03
CA GLY A 111 2.25 -2.00 12.40
C GLY A 111 2.17 -3.46 12.86
N ASN A 112 1.48 -4.33 12.13
CA ASN A 112 1.31 -5.75 12.45
C ASN A 112 2.14 -6.71 11.57
N THR A 113 3.00 -6.18 10.70
CA THR A 113 3.84 -6.97 9.80
C THR A 113 5.31 -6.64 10.07
N PRO A 114 6.12 -7.55 10.69
CA PRO A 114 7.46 -7.24 11.16
C PRO A 114 8.37 -6.56 10.13
N GLN A 115 8.44 -7.09 8.90
CA GLN A 115 9.30 -6.52 7.85
C GLN A 115 8.85 -5.12 7.40
N LEU A 116 7.53 -4.88 7.40
CA LEU A 116 7.00 -3.54 7.09
C LEU A 116 7.17 -2.60 8.26
N THR A 117 7.07 -3.09 9.50
CA THR A 117 7.31 -2.30 10.71
C THR A 117 8.74 -1.76 10.72
N GLU A 118 9.74 -2.62 10.44
CA GLU A 118 11.13 -2.19 10.32
C GLU A 118 11.30 -1.07 9.29
N PHE A 119 10.70 -1.23 8.12
CA PHE A 119 10.74 -0.21 7.06
C PHE A 119 10.15 1.13 7.51
N ILE A 120 8.97 1.11 8.15
CA ILE A 120 8.26 2.34 8.53
C ILE A 120 8.86 3.03 9.77
N THR A 121 9.66 2.35 10.59
CA THR A 121 10.33 2.98 11.75
C THR A 121 11.24 4.13 11.35
N GLY A 122 11.76 4.14 10.13
CA GLY A 122 12.53 5.26 9.57
C GLY A 122 11.74 6.58 9.49
N PHE A 123 10.41 6.53 9.51
CA PHE A 123 9.52 7.70 9.53
C PHE A 123 9.09 8.10 10.95
N ASN A 124 9.63 7.44 11.99
CA ASN A 124 9.30 7.68 13.41
C ASN A 124 7.79 7.74 13.70
N PRO A 125 7.00 6.72 13.31
CA PRO A 125 5.55 6.72 13.46
C PRO A 125 5.12 6.54 14.91
N GLU A 126 3.97 7.09 15.26
CA GLU A 126 3.26 6.73 16.48
C GLU A 126 2.51 5.41 16.29
N LEU A 127 2.62 4.49 17.27
CA LEU A 127 1.88 3.24 17.27
C LEU A 127 0.49 3.44 17.88
N VAL A 128 -0.54 3.36 17.05
CA VAL A 128 -1.95 3.48 17.49
C VAL A 128 -2.59 2.10 17.52
N PRO A 129 -3.06 1.61 18.68
CA PRO A 129 -3.74 0.34 18.77
C PRO A 129 -5.13 0.39 18.11
N TYR A 130 -5.49 -0.68 17.42
CA TYR A 130 -6.84 -0.86 16.91
C TYR A 130 -7.40 -2.21 17.33
N PHE A 131 -8.74 -2.33 17.36
CA PHE A 131 -9.42 -3.54 17.75
C PHE A 131 -10.13 -4.16 16.55
N SER A 132 -9.92 -5.46 16.35
CA SER A 132 -10.68 -6.25 15.39
C SER A 132 -11.67 -7.13 16.12
N VAL A 133 -12.94 -7.05 15.73
CA VAL A 133 -14.01 -7.88 16.30
C VAL A 133 -14.56 -8.80 15.23
N GLN A 134 -14.49 -10.10 15.46
CA GLN A 134 -15.00 -11.11 14.55
C GLN A 134 -16.09 -11.96 15.21
N LYS A 135 -17.27 -12.01 14.59
CA LYS A 135 -18.35 -12.92 14.97
C LYS A 135 -18.50 -14.02 13.93
N SER A 136 -18.29 -15.26 14.32
CA SER A 136 -18.50 -16.43 13.47
C SER A 136 -19.49 -17.41 14.11
N ARG A 137 -20.28 -18.12 13.29
CA ARG A 137 -21.28 -19.12 13.73
C ARG A 137 -20.93 -20.48 13.16
N GLY A 138 -21.24 -21.56 13.93
CA GLY A 138 -21.13 -22.94 13.46
C GLY A 138 -19.71 -23.38 13.11
N VAL A 139 -19.56 -24.09 12.02
CA VAL A 139 -18.30 -24.70 11.56
C VAL A 139 -17.19 -23.67 11.32
N LEU A 140 -17.53 -22.45 10.89
CA LEU A 140 -16.56 -21.36 10.69
C LEU A 140 -15.86 -20.94 12.00
N ARG A 141 -16.53 -21.10 13.15
CA ARG A 141 -15.92 -20.82 14.45
C ARG A 141 -14.80 -21.80 14.77
N ILE A 142 -15.00 -23.09 14.45
CA ILE A 142 -14.00 -24.15 14.67
C ILE A 142 -12.81 -23.94 13.73
N LEU A 143 -13.06 -23.68 12.45
CA LEU A 143 -12.00 -23.44 11.47
C LEU A 143 -11.16 -22.23 11.82
N ASN A 144 -11.77 -21.14 12.29
CA ASN A 144 -11.05 -19.93 12.71
C ASN A 144 -10.22 -20.16 14.00
N ALA A 145 -10.74 -20.98 14.95
CA ALA A 145 -9.98 -21.34 16.13
C ALA A 145 -8.73 -22.20 15.79
N ILE A 146 -8.87 -23.17 14.86
CA ILE A 146 -7.74 -23.94 14.36
C ILE A 146 -6.70 -23.04 13.66
N ARG A 147 -7.14 -22.10 12.85
CA ARG A 147 -6.27 -21.18 12.13
C ARG A 147 -5.49 -20.23 13.05
N SER A 148 -6.03 -19.88 14.23
CA SER A 148 -5.36 -19.04 15.23
C SER A 148 -4.29 -19.79 16.04
N ILE A 149 -4.31 -21.12 16.05
CA ILE A 149 -3.34 -21.98 16.75
C ILE A 149 -2.12 -22.28 15.84
N ILE A 150 -2.31 -22.23 14.51
CA ILE A 150 -1.29 -22.56 13.50
C ILE A 150 -0.47 -21.31 13.05
N ARG A 151 -0.82 -20.13 13.51
CA ARG A 151 -0.08 -18.87 13.32
C ARG A 151 0.77 -18.55 14.54
#